data_d20a715bc627856f0ce7068fc5237d93
#
_entry.id   d20a715bc627856f0ce7068fc5237d93
#
_cell.length_a   1.000
_cell.length_b   1.000
_cell.length_c   1.000
_cell.angle_alpha   90.00
_cell.angle_beta   90.00
_cell.angle_gamma   90.00
#
_symmetry.space_group_name_H-M   'P 1'
#
loop_
_entity.id
_entity.type
_entity.pdbx_description
1 polymer ?
#
loop_
_entity_poly.entity_id
_entity_poly.type
_entity_poly.pdbx_seq_one_letter_code
_entity_poly.pdbx_strand_id
1 'polypeptide(L)'
;MKLPNSATEQYLCTANLNLYDSPTCETLATQAGLGRYVKLASLKTTESAIEICCCEDNYVAWLPVEELVNLKPAQKPYQPSSISRAEIVQHIPKIIQFTREAMAQPNHYAWGGTVAPNYDCSGLMQAAFAASGVWLPRDSYQQEAFTKTIPLEEVLPGDLIFFAKNQKVNHVALSLGDGYYIHSSGTQMGRNGIGIDKLSNDGDQVSKAYYEIFWNVGRVMSSYT
;
A
#
# COMPACT_ATOMS: atom_id res chain seq x y z
N MET A 1 22.19 20.06 8.12
CA MET A 1 22.40 19.00 7.12
C MET A 1 22.31 19.62 5.72
N LYS A 2 23.13 19.23 4.76
CA LYS A 2 22.96 19.72 3.37
C LYS A 2 21.71 19.05 2.77
N LEU A 3 20.82 19.87 2.21
CA LEU A 3 19.74 19.37 1.35
C LEU A 3 20.32 18.49 0.24
N PRO A 4 19.59 17.44 -0.19
CA PRO A 4 19.96 16.66 -1.38
C PRO A 4 20.21 17.60 -2.57
N ASN A 5 21.35 17.45 -3.24
CA ASN A 5 21.80 18.41 -4.27
C ASN A 5 21.38 18.05 -5.69
N SER A 6 20.78 16.88 -5.90
CA SER A 6 20.45 16.36 -7.23
C SER A 6 19.18 15.50 -7.21
N ALA A 7 18.31 15.69 -8.21
CA ALA A 7 17.11 14.86 -8.41
C ALA A 7 17.44 13.40 -8.79
N THR A 8 18.70 13.11 -9.13
CA THR A 8 19.14 11.75 -9.50
C THR A 8 19.74 10.98 -8.33
N GLU A 9 20.07 11.65 -7.22
CA GLU A 9 20.64 11.02 -6.04
C GLU A 9 19.54 10.32 -5.23
N GLN A 10 19.77 9.05 -4.90
CA GLN A 10 18.84 8.25 -4.13
C GLN A 10 19.34 8.09 -2.70
N TYR A 11 18.40 7.97 -1.78
CA TYR A 11 18.64 7.84 -0.36
C TYR A 11 17.88 6.62 0.18
N LEU A 12 18.45 6.00 1.20
CA LEU A 12 17.80 4.96 2.00
C LEU A 12 17.20 5.58 3.26
N CYS A 13 15.95 5.24 3.55
CA CYS A 13 15.32 5.54 4.82
C CYS A 13 15.96 4.72 5.94
N THR A 14 16.48 5.37 6.97
CA THR A 14 17.09 4.73 8.14
C THR A 14 16.13 4.61 9.31
N ALA A 15 14.90 5.10 9.15
CA ALA A 15 13.76 4.97 10.04
C ALA A 15 12.47 4.86 9.21
N ASN A 16 11.35 4.59 9.87
CA ASN A 16 10.05 4.73 9.25
C ASN A 16 9.68 6.21 9.20
N LEU A 17 9.34 6.71 8.02
CA LEU A 17 9.07 8.13 7.77
C LEU A 17 7.62 8.33 7.38
N ASN A 18 6.98 9.34 7.95
CA ASN A 18 5.68 9.82 7.51
C ASN A 18 5.85 10.78 6.33
N LEU A 19 5.06 10.56 5.29
CA LEU A 19 5.04 11.36 4.07
C LEU A 19 3.64 11.95 3.89
N TYR A 20 3.56 13.22 3.55
CA TYR A 20 2.34 14.00 3.58
C TYR A 20 1.88 14.42 2.19
N ASP A 21 0.60 14.74 2.04
CA ASP A 21 -0.01 15.17 0.78
C ASP A 21 0.37 16.61 0.38
N SER A 22 0.78 17.41 1.35
CA SER A 22 1.11 18.82 1.17
C SER A 22 2.31 19.24 2.02
N PRO A 23 2.95 20.38 1.70
CA PRO A 23 4.08 20.89 2.47
C PRO A 23 3.71 21.38 3.88
N THR A 24 2.42 21.47 4.23
CA THR A 24 1.98 21.77 5.60
C THR A 24 2.12 20.58 6.54
N CYS A 25 2.31 19.36 5.99
CA CYS A 25 2.48 18.11 6.74
C CYS A 25 1.32 17.80 7.71
N GLU A 26 0.08 18.10 7.30
CA GLU A 26 -1.11 17.88 8.14
C GLU A 26 -1.78 16.53 7.86
N THR A 27 -1.88 16.13 6.59
CA THR A 27 -2.56 14.88 6.17
C THR A 27 -1.54 13.86 5.71
N LEU A 28 -1.48 12.71 6.37
CA LEU A 28 -0.63 11.60 5.98
C LEU A 28 -1.08 11.06 4.61
N ALA A 29 -0.16 11.01 3.65
CA ALA A 29 -0.40 10.43 2.33
C ALA A 29 0.08 8.98 2.26
N THR A 30 1.28 8.72 2.78
CA THR A 30 1.90 7.41 2.84
C THR A 30 3.01 7.38 3.89
N GLN A 31 3.65 6.22 4.04
CA GLN A 31 4.84 6.07 4.86
C GLN A 31 5.95 5.41 4.04
N ALA A 32 7.19 5.86 4.23
CA ALA A 32 8.37 5.18 3.75
C ALA A 32 8.99 4.38 4.89
N GLY A 33 8.84 3.06 4.84
CA GLY A 33 9.41 2.16 5.84
C GLY A 33 10.94 2.15 5.81
N LEU A 34 11.55 1.69 6.91
CA LEU A 34 12.99 1.46 7.01
C LEU A 34 13.51 0.67 5.80
N GLY A 35 14.55 1.17 5.15
CA GLY A 35 15.19 0.54 3.99
C GLY A 35 14.56 0.89 2.64
N ARG A 36 13.46 1.66 2.58
CA ARG A 36 12.91 2.17 1.33
C ARG A 36 13.85 3.18 0.68
N TYR A 37 13.84 3.17 -0.64
CA TYR A 37 14.58 4.13 -1.45
C TYR A 37 13.71 5.34 -1.77
N VAL A 38 14.29 6.52 -1.60
CA VAL A 38 13.66 7.79 -1.97
C VAL A 38 14.62 8.65 -2.77
N LYS A 39 14.08 9.52 -3.61
CA LYS A 39 14.82 10.57 -4.34
C LYS A 39 14.03 11.87 -4.26
N LEU A 40 14.68 13.00 -4.58
CA LEU A 40 13.94 14.23 -4.79
C LEU A 40 12.97 14.08 -5.97
N ALA A 41 11.71 14.44 -5.76
CA ALA A 41 10.72 14.46 -6.85
C ALA A 41 10.90 15.71 -7.72
N SER A 42 11.25 16.82 -7.07
CA SER A 42 11.49 18.11 -7.71
C SER A 42 12.46 18.96 -6.86
N LEU A 43 12.85 20.12 -7.36
CA LEU A 43 13.60 21.12 -6.57
C LEU A 43 12.65 21.98 -5.71
N LYS A 44 11.36 21.62 -5.62
CA LYS A 44 10.42 22.33 -4.77
C LYS A 44 10.70 21.99 -3.31
N THR A 45 11.12 22.99 -2.58
CA THR A 45 11.33 22.94 -1.14
C THR A 45 10.60 24.11 -0.51
N THR A 46 10.08 23.89 0.68
CA THR A 46 9.63 24.98 1.56
C THR A 46 10.56 25.04 2.77
N GLU A 47 10.33 25.96 3.69
CA GLU A 47 11.08 26.01 4.95
C GLU A 47 10.84 24.77 5.82
N SER A 48 9.65 24.12 5.69
CA SER A 48 9.20 23.01 6.53
C SER A 48 9.26 21.63 5.88
N ALA A 49 9.21 21.53 4.54
CA ALA A 49 9.09 20.25 3.86
C ALA A 49 9.76 20.24 2.48
N ILE A 50 10.09 19.04 2.01
CA ILE A 50 10.73 18.75 0.73
C ILE A 50 9.91 17.68 0.00
N GLU A 51 9.69 17.87 -1.30
CA GLU A 51 8.96 16.90 -2.13
C GLU A 51 9.90 15.75 -2.54
N ILE A 52 9.54 14.53 -2.16
CA ILE A 52 10.29 13.31 -2.47
C ILE A 52 9.43 12.32 -3.27
N CYS A 53 10.11 11.39 -3.94
CA CYS A 53 9.51 10.27 -4.66
C CYS A 53 10.06 8.97 -4.09
N CYS A 54 9.18 8.07 -3.65
CA CYS A 54 9.54 6.69 -3.31
C CYS A 54 9.90 5.93 -4.59
N CYS A 55 11.09 5.32 -4.63
CA CYS A 55 11.61 4.73 -5.86
C CYS A 55 10.88 3.44 -6.29
N GLU A 56 10.29 2.72 -5.34
CA GLU A 56 9.67 1.42 -5.57
C GLU A 56 8.29 1.51 -6.23
N ASP A 57 7.54 2.58 -5.94
CA ASP A 57 6.18 2.76 -6.42
C ASP A 57 5.95 4.10 -7.15
N ASN A 58 7.01 4.91 -7.29
CA ASN A 58 6.98 6.24 -7.87
C ASN A 58 6.00 7.21 -7.15
N TYR A 59 5.66 6.93 -5.90
CA TYR A 59 4.75 7.78 -5.13
C TYR A 59 5.44 9.06 -4.69
N VAL A 60 4.84 10.20 -5.02
CA VAL A 60 5.35 11.54 -4.68
C VAL A 60 4.61 12.08 -3.48
N ALA A 61 5.35 12.55 -2.48
CA ALA A 61 4.80 13.13 -1.25
C ALA A 61 5.81 14.05 -0.56
N TRP A 62 5.38 14.72 0.49
CA TRP A 62 6.18 15.68 1.23
C TRP A 62 6.79 15.07 2.48
N LEU A 63 8.09 15.25 2.65
CA LEU A 63 8.87 14.85 3.82
C LEU A 63 9.19 16.11 4.67
N PRO A 64 8.89 16.15 5.98
CA PRO A 64 9.34 17.20 6.86
C PRO A 64 10.87 17.35 6.83
N VAL A 65 11.39 18.59 6.85
CA VAL A 65 12.84 18.85 6.76
C VAL A 65 13.61 18.26 7.93
N GLU A 66 13.01 18.21 9.11
CA GLU A 66 13.61 17.55 10.29
C GLU A 66 13.87 16.06 10.10
N GLU A 67 13.10 15.39 9.23
CA GLU A 67 13.25 13.95 8.93
C GLU A 67 14.41 13.65 7.97
N LEU A 68 15.04 14.68 7.38
CA LEU A 68 16.22 14.49 6.51
C LEU A 68 17.39 13.79 7.23
N VAL A 69 17.46 13.88 8.56
CA VAL A 69 18.47 13.17 9.38
C VAL A 69 18.36 11.64 9.25
N ASN A 70 17.18 11.16 8.86
CA ASN A 70 16.85 9.76 8.68
C ASN A 70 17.04 9.27 7.23
N LEU A 71 17.67 10.09 6.37
CA LEU A 71 18.04 9.71 5.02
C LEU A 71 19.57 9.53 4.92
N LYS A 72 20.01 8.42 4.36
CA LYS A 72 21.43 8.18 4.01
C LYS A 72 21.58 8.02 2.50
N PRO A 73 22.62 8.60 1.87
CA PRO A 73 22.89 8.34 0.46
C PRO A 73 22.95 6.85 0.19
N ALA A 74 22.24 6.40 -0.83
CA ALA A 74 22.23 5.01 -1.24
C ALA A 74 23.59 4.66 -1.89
N GLN A 75 24.21 3.56 -1.45
CA GLN A 75 25.47 3.09 -2.03
C GLN A 75 25.30 2.57 -3.47
N LYS A 76 24.10 2.05 -3.77
CA LYS A 76 23.69 1.58 -5.09
C LYS A 76 22.28 2.10 -5.38
N PRO A 77 22.00 2.46 -6.63
CA PRO A 77 20.64 2.87 -7.00
C PRO A 77 19.66 1.72 -6.82
N TYR A 78 18.41 2.05 -6.53
CA TYR A 78 17.30 1.10 -6.53
C TYR A 78 17.21 0.41 -7.90
N GLN A 79 17.08 -0.90 -7.87
CA GLN A 79 16.86 -1.72 -9.06
C GLN A 79 15.50 -2.41 -8.92
N PRO A 80 14.54 -2.10 -9.82
CA PRO A 80 13.25 -2.79 -9.79
C PRO A 80 13.43 -4.30 -9.99
N SER A 81 12.69 -5.08 -9.22
CA SER A 81 12.67 -6.54 -9.37
C SER A 81 11.65 -6.92 -10.44
N SER A 82 12.09 -7.64 -11.46
CA SER A 82 11.19 -8.27 -12.42
C SER A 82 10.75 -9.62 -11.86
N ILE A 83 9.51 -9.68 -11.34
CA ILE A 83 8.91 -10.90 -10.77
C ILE A 83 7.75 -11.31 -11.64
N SER A 84 7.80 -12.53 -12.17
CA SER A 84 6.76 -13.11 -13.00
C SER A 84 5.55 -13.58 -12.21
N ARG A 85 4.42 -13.79 -12.88
CA ARG A 85 3.22 -14.36 -12.24
C ARG A 85 3.51 -15.72 -11.58
N ALA A 86 4.31 -16.56 -12.18
CA ALA A 86 4.66 -17.88 -11.63
C ALA A 86 5.39 -17.76 -10.28
N GLU A 87 6.30 -16.81 -10.16
CA GLU A 87 6.98 -16.50 -8.90
C GLU A 87 6.03 -15.88 -7.87
N ILE A 88 5.14 -14.96 -8.29
CA ILE A 88 4.13 -14.38 -7.40
C ILE A 88 3.25 -15.49 -6.79
N VAL A 89 2.83 -16.48 -7.59
CA VAL A 89 2.02 -17.62 -7.08
C VAL A 89 2.71 -18.32 -5.93
N GLN A 90 4.02 -18.49 -5.98
CA GLN A 90 4.79 -19.14 -4.91
C GLN A 90 4.84 -18.28 -3.63
N HIS A 91 4.67 -16.95 -3.77
CA HIS A 91 4.67 -16.02 -2.64
C HIS A 91 3.28 -15.82 -2.01
N ILE A 92 2.17 -16.22 -2.65
CA ILE A 92 0.82 -16.01 -2.14
C ILE A 92 0.63 -16.49 -0.69
N PRO A 93 1.08 -17.71 -0.29
CA PRO A 93 0.95 -18.14 1.10
C PRO A 93 1.61 -17.19 2.10
N LYS A 94 2.80 -16.66 1.75
CA LYS A 94 3.53 -15.71 2.60
C LYS A 94 2.85 -14.34 2.64
N ILE A 95 2.28 -13.88 1.53
CA ILE A 95 1.51 -12.63 1.44
C ILE A 95 0.27 -12.72 2.35
N ILE A 96 -0.49 -13.83 2.28
CA ILE A 96 -1.65 -14.07 3.15
C ILE A 96 -1.21 -14.15 4.61
N GLN A 97 -0.13 -14.86 4.90
CA GLN A 97 0.39 -14.97 6.26
C GLN A 97 0.74 -13.60 6.83
N PHE A 98 1.41 -12.73 6.07
CA PHE A 98 1.71 -11.36 6.49
C PHE A 98 0.45 -10.61 6.96
N THR A 99 -0.64 -10.66 6.17
CA THR A 99 -1.88 -9.97 6.53
C THR A 99 -2.53 -10.55 7.79
N ARG A 100 -2.44 -11.87 7.99
CA ARG A 100 -2.94 -12.54 9.21
C ARG A 100 -2.10 -12.20 10.45
N GLU A 101 -0.79 -12.13 10.31
CA GLU A 101 0.12 -11.73 11.39
C GLU A 101 -0.11 -10.25 11.77
N ALA A 102 -0.31 -9.36 10.77
CA ALA A 102 -0.67 -7.98 11.02
C ALA A 102 -2.02 -7.86 11.74
N MET A 103 -3.02 -8.68 11.37
CA MET A 103 -4.33 -8.73 12.03
C MET A 103 -4.22 -9.20 13.49
N ALA A 104 -3.31 -10.12 13.79
CA ALA A 104 -3.12 -10.68 15.13
C ALA A 104 -2.47 -9.69 16.12
N GLN A 105 -1.88 -8.60 15.64
CA GLN A 105 -1.33 -7.53 16.48
C GLN A 105 -2.43 -6.50 16.83
N PRO A 106 -2.34 -5.81 17.98
CA PRO A 106 -3.16 -4.64 18.24
C PRO A 106 -2.98 -3.62 17.11
N ASN A 107 -4.05 -3.33 16.38
CA ASN A 107 -4.01 -2.43 15.24
C ASN A 107 -5.29 -1.60 15.14
N HIS A 108 -5.22 -0.50 14.42
CA HIS A 108 -6.38 0.29 14.00
C HIS A 108 -6.17 0.78 12.56
N TYR A 109 -7.26 1.18 11.90
CA TYR A 109 -7.20 1.78 10.60
C TYR A 109 -6.48 3.13 10.66
N ALA A 110 -5.43 3.31 9.89
CA ALA A 110 -4.71 4.56 9.79
C ALA A 110 -4.66 5.00 8.33
N TRP A 111 -5.35 6.09 7.99
CA TRP A 111 -5.25 6.70 6.67
C TRP A 111 -3.79 7.01 6.32
N GLY A 112 -3.35 6.64 5.12
CA GLY A 112 -1.95 6.78 4.71
C GLY A 112 -0.98 5.74 5.29
N GLY A 113 -1.45 4.86 6.18
CA GLY A 113 -0.61 3.86 6.85
C GLY A 113 -0.15 2.74 5.93
N THR A 114 1.16 2.49 5.90
CA THR A 114 1.82 1.39 5.17
C THR A 114 2.83 0.63 6.03
N VAL A 115 3.01 1.07 7.27
CA VAL A 115 3.98 0.51 8.23
C VAL A 115 3.24 0.00 9.46
N ALA A 116 3.68 -1.16 9.96
CA ALA A 116 3.10 -1.78 11.15
C ALA A 116 3.11 -0.81 12.36
N PRO A 117 2.11 -0.94 13.25
CA PRO A 117 1.04 -1.93 13.24
C PRO A 117 -0.23 -1.47 12.49
N ASN A 118 -0.27 -0.24 11.99
CA ASN A 118 -1.48 0.43 11.50
C ASN A 118 -1.41 0.69 10.00
N TYR A 119 -2.42 0.20 9.30
CA TYR A 119 -2.48 0.26 7.84
C TYR A 119 -3.80 0.86 7.36
N ASP A 120 -3.79 1.54 6.21
CA ASP A 120 -5.01 1.65 5.42
C ASP A 120 -5.20 0.43 4.51
N CYS A 121 -6.26 0.41 3.70
CA CYS A 121 -6.61 -0.74 2.89
C CYS A 121 -5.52 -1.09 1.86
N SER A 122 -5.11 -0.12 1.05
CA SER A 122 -4.10 -0.30 -0.01
C SER A 122 -2.69 -0.42 0.55
N GLY A 123 -2.41 0.24 1.68
CA GLY A 123 -1.13 0.13 2.39
C GLY A 123 -0.89 -1.26 2.96
N LEU A 124 -1.93 -1.94 3.49
CA LEU A 124 -1.83 -3.33 3.92
C LEU A 124 -1.51 -4.24 2.73
N MET A 125 -2.16 -4.06 1.58
CA MET A 125 -1.89 -4.82 0.36
C MET A 125 -0.46 -4.57 -0.11
N GLN A 126 -0.06 -3.30 -0.23
CA GLN A 126 1.30 -2.95 -0.65
C GLN A 126 2.36 -3.56 0.28
N ALA A 127 2.21 -3.43 1.60
CA ALA A 127 3.15 -3.97 2.57
C ALA A 127 3.24 -5.50 2.51
N ALA A 128 2.11 -6.21 2.37
CA ALA A 128 2.07 -7.66 2.29
C ALA A 128 2.80 -8.20 1.04
N PHE A 129 2.58 -7.58 -0.12
CA PHE A 129 3.25 -7.94 -1.35
C PHE A 129 4.74 -7.55 -1.32
N ALA A 130 5.07 -6.35 -0.84
CA ALA A 130 6.44 -5.86 -0.72
C ALA A 130 7.32 -6.74 0.20
N ALA A 131 6.75 -7.31 1.27
CA ALA A 131 7.43 -8.28 2.13
C ALA A 131 7.87 -9.56 1.39
N SER A 132 7.36 -9.78 0.17
CA SER A 132 7.75 -10.87 -0.73
C SER A 132 8.49 -10.37 -1.98
N GLY A 133 8.89 -9.10 -1.99
CA GLY A 133 9.62 -8.47 -3.10
C GLY A 133 8.74 -8.04 -4.27
N VAL A 134 7.41 -8.16 -4.15
CA VAL A 134 6.45 -7.73 -5.18
C VAL A 134 5.92 -6.36 -4.82
N TRP A 135 6.18 -5.36 -5.64
CA TRP A 135 5.65 -4.02 -5.41
C TRP A 135 4.28 -3.84 -6.07
N LEU A 136 3.42 -3.11 -5.40
CA LEU A 136 2.14 -2.62 -5.89
C LEU A 136 2.15 -1.09 -5.88
N PRO A 137 1.34 -0.42 -6.72
CA PRO A 137 1.06 1.01 -6.56
C PRO A 137 0.49 1.31 -5.16
N ARG A 138 0.61 2.56 -4.74
CA ARG A 138 0.20 2.98 -3.38
C ARG A 138 -1.31 2.98 -3.17
N ASP A 139 -2.06 3.56 -4.09
CA ASP A 139 -3.49 3.81 -3.89
C ASP A 139 -4.36 2.69 -4.47
N SER A 140 -5.52 2.43 -3.86
CA SER A 140 -6.42 1.34 -4.26
C SER A 140 -6.87 1.43 -5.72
N TYR A 141 -7.17 2.63 -6.24
CA TYR A 141 -7.53 2.81 -7.64
C TYR A 141 -6.37 2.58 -8.61
N GLN A 142 -5.14 2.85 -8.17
CA GLN A 142 -3.93 2.53 -8.95
C GLN A 142 -3.65 1.02 -8.93
N GLN A 143 -3.88 0.35 -7.79
CA GLN A 143 -3.77 -1.11 -7.69
C GLN A 143 -4.79 -1.81 -8.58
N GLU A 144 -6.01 -1.29 -8.65
CA GLU A 144 -7.05 -1.78 -9.56
C GLU A 144 -6.61 -1.65 -11.02
N ALA A 145 -6.17 -0.47 -11.44
CA ALA A 145 -5.70 -0.21 -12.81
C ALA A 145 -4.44 -1.03 -13.18
N PHE A 146 -3.62 -1.39 -12.20
CA PHE A 146 -2.40 -2.18 -12.40
C PHE A 146 -2.67 -3.68 -12.54
N THR A 147 -3.72 -4.20 -11.92
CA THR A 147 -4.05 -5.62 -11.94
C THR A 147 -4.77 -6.04 -13.22
N LYS A 148 -4.64 -7.31 -13.61
CA LYS A 148 -5.48 -7.88 -14.66
C LYS A 148 -6.86 -8.19 -14.09
N THR A 149 -7.90 -7.52 -14.56
CA THR A 149 -9.28 -7.85 -14.20
C THR A 149 -9.60 -9.29 -14.59
N ILE A 150 -10.24 -10.02 -13.68
CA ILE A 150 -10.68 -11.41 -13.87
C ILE A 150 -12.17 -11.56 -13.50
N PRO A 151 -12.87 -12.56 -14.03
CA PRO A 151 -14.22 -12.91 -13.60
C PRO A 151 -14.27 -13.28 -12.12
N LEU A 152 -15.39 -12.97 -11.44
CA LEU A 152 -15.54 -13.25 -10.00
C LEU A 152 -15.44 -14.76 -9.70
N GLU A 153 -15.94 -15.59 -10.59
CA GLU A 153 -15.87 -17.07 -10.52
C GLU A 153 -14.46 -17.66 -10.65
N GLU A 154 -13.50 -16.87 -11.15
CA GLU A 154 -12.09 -17.26 -11.29
C GLU A 154 -11.21 -16.78 -10.13
N VAL A 155 -11.80 -16.18 -9.09
CA VAL A 155 -11.07 -15.64 -7.95
C VAL A 155 -10.36 -16.74 -7.19
N LEU A 156 -9.07 -16.52 -6.94
CA LEU A 156 -8.20 -17.39 -6.16
C LEU A 156 -7.65 -16.65 -4.92
N PRO A 157 -7.17 -17.36 -3.91
CA PRO A 157 -6.40 -16.75 -2.83
C PRO A 157 -5.24 -15.93 -3.38
N GLY A 158 -5.08 -14.69 -2.87
CA GLY A 158 -4.05 -13.76 -3.32
C GLY A 158 -4.46 -12.81 -4.45
N ASP A 159 -5.65 -12.94 -5.02
CA ASP A 159 -6.24 -11.92 -5.90
C ASP A 159 -6.75 -10.73 -5.08
N LEU A 160 -6.80 -9.55 -5.67
CA LEU A 160 -7.30 -8.34 -5.02
C LEU A 160 -8.77 -8.12 -5.37
N ILE A 161 -9.57 -7.82 -4.34
CA ILE A 161 -10.98 -7.48 -4.48
C ILE A 161 -11.12 -5.97 -4.31
N PHE A 162 -11.76 -5.32 -5.26
CA PHE A 162 -11.92 -3.87 -5.27
C PHE A 162 -13.35 -3.47 -5.01
N PHE A 163 -13.50 -2.36 -4.31
CA PHE A 163 -14.79 -1.76 -3.95
C PHE A 163 -14.79 -0.31 -4.37
N ALA A 164 -15.95 0.16 -4.86
CA ALA A 164 -16.08 1.50 -5.41
C ALA A 164 -17.26 2.26 -4.83
N LYS A 165 -17.08 3.56 -4.64
CA LYS A 165 -18.16 4.50 -4.35
C LYS A 165 -18.17 5.58 -5.41
N ASN A 166 -19.36 5.91 -5.94
CA ASN A 166 -19.51 6.88 -7.02
C ASN A 166 -18.62 6.56 -8.25
N GLN A 167 -18.55 5.28 -8.64
CA GLN A 167 -17.76 4.79 -9.77
C GLN A 167 -16.23 5.01 -9.62
N LYS A 168 -15.75 5.27 -8.42
CA LYS A 168 -14.32 5.40 -8.12
C LYS A 168 -13.92 4.37 -7.08
N VAL A 169 -12.94 3.53 -7.43
CA VAL A 169 -12.35 2.58 -6.48
C VAL A 169 -11.72 3.34 -5.33
N ASN A 170 -12.12 2.99 -4.12
CA ASN A 170 -11.67 3.64 -2.89
C ASN A 170 -11.32 2.66 -1.77
N HIS A 171 -11.45 1.35 -2.05
CA HIS A 171 -11.08 0.31 -1.10
C HIS A 171 -10.61 -0.96 -1.80
N VAL A 172 -9.75 -1.72 -1.14
CA VAL A 172 -9.17 -2.96 -1.64
C VAL A 172 -9.01 -3.97 -0.50
N ALA A 173 -9.14 -5.25 -0.84
CA ALA A 173 -8.96 -6.39 0.04
C ALA A 173 -8.18 -7.51 -0.66
N LEU A 174 -7.60 -8.43 0.12
CA LEU A 174 -6.94 -9.64 -0.38
C LEU A 174 -7.88 -10.84 -0.25
N SER A 175 -8.14 -11.52 -1.34
CA SER A 175 -8.91 -12.77 -1.35
C SER A 175 -8.19 -13.87 -0.56
N LEU A 176 -8.93 -14.56 0.29
CA LEU A 176 -8.48 -15.76 1.02
C LEU A 176 -9.04 -17.06 0.42
N GLY A 177 -9.89 -16.95 -0.61
CA GLY A 177 -10.68 -18.04 -1.18
C GLY A 177 -12.05 -18.20 -0.53
N ASP A 178 -12.91 -19.00 -1.14
CA ASP A 178 -14.26 -19.32 -0.63
C ASP A 178 -15.15 -18.10 -0.31
N GLY A 179 -14.91 -17.00 -1.02
CA GLY A 179 -15.60 -15.73 -0.83
C GLY A 179 -15.13 -14.91 0.38
N TYR A 180 -14.13 -15.38 1.13
CA TYR A 180 -13.54 -14.62 2.23
C TYR A 180 -12.42 -13.71 1.76
N TYR A 181 -12.28 -12.57 2.41
CA TYR A 181 -11.19 -11.62 2.17
C TYR A 181 -10.70 -10.98 3.47
N ILE A 182 -9.44 -10.55 3.46
CA ILE A 182 -8.83 -9.78 4.57
C ILE A 182 -8.51 -8.36 4.08
N HIS A 183 -8.81 -7.38 4.92
CA HIS A 183 -8.61 -5.97 4.62
C HIS A 183 -8.39 -5.14 5.88
N SER A 184 -7.85 -3.93 5.75
CA SER A 184 -7.89 -2.90 6.79
C SER A 184 -9.01 -1.91 6.46
N SER A 185 -9.95 -1.72 7.38
CA SER A 185 -11.16 -0.92 7.17
C SER A 185 -11.40 0.06 8.31
N GLY A 186 -11.91 1.24 7.96
CA GLY A 186 -12.23 2.30 8.92
C GLY A 186 -13.55 2.09 9.67
N THR A 187 -13.76 2.91 10.71
CA THR A 187 -14.95 2.88 11.58
C THR A 187 -16.26 3.13 10.83
N GLN A 188 -16.23 3.90 9.74
CA GLN A 188 -17.41 4.23 8.93
C GLN A 188 -18.07 2.99 8.30
N MET A 189 -17.30 1.91 8.09
CA MET A 189 -17.79 0.65 7.54
C MET A 189 -18.04 -0.40 8.62
N GLY A 190 -18.02 -0.02 9.90
CA GLY A 190 -18.30 -0.90 11.04
C GLY A 190 -17.08 -1.65 11.59
N ARG A 191 -15.86 -1.34 11.12
CA ARG A 191 -14.59 -1.92 11.60
C ARG A 191 -13.64 -0.79 12.04
N ASN A 192 -12.55 -1.07 12.65
CA ASN A 192 -11.45 -0.12 12.87
C ASN A 192 -10.16 -0.93 12.91
N GLY A 193 -9.62 -1.25 11.76
CA GLY A 193 -8.40 -2.04 11.61
C GLY A 193 -8.57 -3.24 10.69
N ILE A 194 -7.68 -4.23 10.86
CA ILE A 194 -7.60 -5.39 9.99
C ILE A 194 -8.61 -6.45 10.43
N GLY A 195 -9.35 -7.00 9.46
CA GLY A 195 -10.31 -8.06 9.71
C GLY A 195 -10.61 -8.91 8.49
N ILE A 196 -11.30 -10.01 8.72
CA ILE A 196 -11.77 -10.93 7.68
C ILE A 196 -13.28 -10.79 7.56
N ASP A 197 -13.75 -10.62 6.33
CA ASP A 197 -15.14 -10.52 5.98
C ASP A 197 -15.47 -11.44 4.78
N LYS A 198 -16.73 -11.60 4.46
CA LYS A 198 -17.20 -12.41 3.34
C LYS A 198 -17.83 -11.54 2.27
N LEU A 199 -17.51 -11.76 1.02
CA LEU A 199 -18.17 -11.13 -0.11
C LEU A 199 -19.55 -11.78 -0.33
N SER A 200 -20.49 -11.42 0.50
CA SER A 200 -21.83 -12.04 0.55
C SER A 200 -22.87 -11.09 1.10
N ASN A 201 -24.08 -11.17 0.55
CA ASN A 201 -25.25 -10.46 1.09
C ASN A 201 -25.85 -11.12 2.34
N ASP A 202 -25.40 -12.32 2.69
CA ASP A 202 -25.90 -13.10 3.84
C ASP A 202 -24.98 -12.97 5.08
N GLY A 203 -23.89 -12.17 4.98
CA GLY A 203 -22.93 -11.97 6.06
C GLY A 203 -23.41 -11.03 7.17
N ASP A 204 -22.47 -10.64 8.02
CA ASP A 204 -22.67 -9.59 9.01
C ASP A 204 -22.84 -8.20 8.35
N GLN A 205 -23.01 -7.16 9.17
CA GLN A 205 -23.23 -5.81 8.67
C GLN A 205 -22.06 -5.29 7.81
N VAL A 206 -20.82 -5.64 8.17
CA VAL A 206 -19.63 -5.22 7.42
C VAL A 206 -19.57 -5.91 6.05
N SER A 207 -19.78 -7.23 6.02
CA SER A 207 -19.85 -8.03 4.80
C SER A 207 -20.90 -7.50 3.84
N LYS A 208 -22.11 -7.19 4.32
CA LYS A 208 -23.20 -6.62 3.52
C LYS A 208 -22.84 -5.26 2.94
N ALA A 209 -22.30 -4.36 3.77
CA ALA A 209 -21.93 -3.01 3.34
C ALA A 209 -20.86 -3.03 2.22
N TYR A 210 -19.90 -3.94 2.31
CA TYR A 210 -18.91 -4.10 1.25
C TYR A 210 -19.47 -4.82 0.02
N TYR A 211 -20.36 -5.80 0.18
CA TYR A 211 -21.01 -6.46 -0.95
C TYR A 211 -21.79 -5.47 -1.84
N GLU A 212 -22.48 -4.50 -1.25
CA GLU A 212 -23.24 -3.47 -1.97
C GLU A 212 -22.37 -2.55 -2.84
N ILE A 213 -21.10 -2.37 -2.47
CA ILE A 213 -20.16 -1.52 -3.19
C ILE A 213 -19.06 -2.31 -3.90
N PHE A 214 -19.25 -3.64 -4.05
CA PHE A 214 -18.33 -4.48 -4.82
C PHE A 214 -18.17 -3.93 -6.25
N TRP A 215 -16.94 -3.88 -6.74
CA TRP A 215 -16.61 -3.34 -8.06
C TRP A 215 -16.12 -4.42 -9.02
N ASN A 216 -14.93 -4.95 -8.78
CA ASN A 216 -14.34 -6.01 -9.59
C ASN A 216 -13.26 -6.76 -8.80
N VAL A 217 -12.60 -7.68 -9.47
CA VAL A 217 -11.46 -8.45 -8.95
C VAL A 217 -10.28 -8.34 -9.92
N GLY A 218 -9.07 -8.19 -9.36
CA GLY A 218 -7.86 -8.07 -10.13
C GLY A 218 -6.77 -9.03 -9.67
N ARG A 219 -6.04 -9.58 -10.65
CA ARG A 219 -4.91 -10.48 -10.43
C ARG A 219 -3.59 -9.75 -10.65
N VAL A 220 -2.71 -9.81 -9.67
CA VAL A 220 -1.36 -9.26 -9.78
C VAL A 220 -0.54 -10.15 -10.72
N MET A 221 -0.09 -9.59 -11.85
CA MET A 221 0.61 -10.34 -12.90
C MET A 221 2.12 -10.14 -12.89
N SER A 222 2.60 -9.05 -12.30
CA SER A 222 4.02 -8.67 -12.21
C SER A 222 4.24 -7.77 -10.99
N SER A 223 5.50 -7.48 -10.66
CA SER A 223 5.84 -6.39 -9.75
C SER A 223 5.70 -5.04 -10.45
N TYR A 224 5.24 -4.02 -9.74
CA TYR A 224 5.24 -2.64 -10.23
C TYR A 224 6.69 -2.13 -10.34
N THR A 225 6.98 -1.35 -11.39
CA THR A 225 8.34 -0.87 -11.70
C THR A 225 8.33 0.60 -12.15
#